data_939a4a3b60b6e58be4f206d147adcd4d
#
_entry.id   939a4a3b60b6e58be4f206d147adcd4d
#
_cell.length_a   1.000
_cell.length_b   1.000
_cell.length_c   1.000
_cell.angle_alpha   90.00
_cell.angle_beta   90.00
_cell.angle_gamma   90.00
#
_symmetry.space_group_name_H-M   'P 1'
#
loop_
_entity.id
_entity.type
_entity.pdbx_description
1 polymer ?
#
loop_
_entity_poly.entity_id
_entity_poly.type
_entity_poly.pdbx_seq_one_letter_code
_entity_poly.pdbx_strand_id
1 'polypeptide(L)'
;MIIYELLDEVMDNGYPQFTEAKILSEFITVGAHELQAPKAPMAVTNAVSWRSEGLRYQKNEVFLDVVESCNCVVNANGQIVNSEVNGALRMRTQLSGMPECKLGLNDKVMLQAQNKSTRGKSVELEDIKFHQCVRLARFESDRTISLIPPDGQFDLMNYRITTPVKPLIWVEAKVTKPSRSRVDYSVKLRTQFKSRLNATGIEVKLPVPGDATTPEVKAALGSVTYAPEQEAMLWKIKTVPGEKVVEMRAKFSLPSVSALEDDGLRHKKPPVMVKFE
;
A
#
# COMPACT_ATOMS: atom_id res chain seq x y z
N MET A 1 31.57 -5.86 24.79
CA MET A 1 33.03 -5.85 24.55
C MET A 1 33.50 -7.20 24.03
N ILE A 2 33.37 -8.31 24.74
CA ILE A 2 33.84 -9.64 24.29
C ILE A 2 33.44 -10.03 22.86
N ILE A 3 32.21 -9.69 22.40
CA ILE A 3 31.77 -10.00 21.04
C ILE A 3 32.56 -9.20 19.99
N TYR A 4 32.93 -7.97 20.27
CA TYR A 4 33.74 -7.16 19.34
C TYR A 4 35.19 -7.70 19.31
N GLU A 5 35.77 -8.00 20.45
CA GLU A 5 37.10 -8.63 20.51
C GLU A 5 37.13 -9.98 19.76
N LEU A 6 36.09 -10.80 19.91
CA LEU A 6 35.95 -12.04 19.15
C LEU A 6 35.85 -11.81 17.66
N LEU A 7 35.07 -10.83 17.21
CA LEU A 7 34.90 -10.52 15.79
C LEU A 7 36.19 -9.98 15.18
N ASP A 8 36.92 -9.14 15.91
CA ASP A 8 38.19 -8.59 15.46
C ASP A 8 39.27 -9.66 15.29
N GLU A 9 39.31 -10.68 16.19
CA GLU A 9 40.28 -11.77 16.08
C GLU A 9 39.87 -12.87 15.11
N VAL A 10 38.56 -13.11 14.96
CA VAL A 10 38.04 -14.14 14.02
C VAL A 10 38.11 -13.70 12.59
N MET A 11 37.90 -12.41 12.32
CA MET A 11 37.82 -11.92 10.93
C MET A 11 38.63 -10.64 10.72
N ASP A 12 39.40 -10.61 9.64
CA ASP A 12 40.06 -9.41 9.13
C ASP A 12 39.69 -9.18 7.65
N ASN A 13 39.19 -7.96 7.36
CA ASN A 13 38.74 -7.56 6.01
C ASN A 13 37.76 -8.57 5.34
N GLY A 14 36.95 -9.28 6.13
CA GLY A 14 35.99 -10.29 5.67
C GLY A 14 36.59 -11.69 5.46
N TYR A 15 37.87 -11.89 5.80
CA TYR A 15 38.50 -13.19 5.76
C TYR A 15 38.70 -13.78 7.17
N PRO A 16 38.36 -15.05 7.40
CA PRO A 16 38.57 -15.69 8.70
C PRO A 16 40.06 -15.84 8.99
N GLN A 17 40.48 -15.48 10.20
CA GLN A 17 41.85 -15.61 10.69
C GLN A 17 41.96 -16.76 11.69
N PHE A 18 41.54 -16.56 12.93
CA PHE A 18 41.58 -17.56 13.97
C PHE A 18 40.17 -18.06 14.29
N THR A 19 39.92 -19.36 14.14
CA THR A 19 38.58 -19.94 14.37
C THR A 19 38.61 -20.98 15.53
N GLU A 20 39.79 -21.31 16.03
CA GLU A 20 39.93 -22.29 17.11
C GLU A 20 39.62 -21.66 18.49
N ALA A 21 38.72 -22.26 19.24
CA ALA A 21 38.27 -21.74 20.52
C ALA A 21 39.39 -21.58 21.57
N LYS A 22 40.42 -22.45 21.52
CA LYS A 22 41.59 -22.37 22.41
C LYS A 22 42.43 -21.14 22.13
N ILE A 23 42.66 -20.81 20.85
CA ILE A 23 43.45 -19.67 20.44
C ILE A 23 42.69 -18.40 20.78
N LEU A 24 41.41 -18.34 20.45
CA LEU A 24 40.56 -17.17 20.71
C LEU A 24 40.44 -16.88 22.23
N SER A 25 40.46 -17.91 23.07
CA SER A 25 40.40 -17.71 24.52
C SER A 25 41.66 -17.07 25.12
N GLU A 26 42.82 -17.14 24.42
CA GLU A 26 44.06 -16.49 24.86
C GLU A 26 44.06 -14.98 24.49
N PHE A 27 43.38 -14.61 23.43
CA PHE A 27 43.27 -13.20 23.00
C PHE A 27 42.21 -12.43 23.78
N ILE A 28 41.17 -13.10 24.29
CA ILE A 28 40.11 -12.45 25.06
C ILE A 28 40.60 -12.17 26.47
N THR A 29 40.95 -10.92 26.72
CA THR A 29 41.48 -10.49 28.04
C THR A 29 40.38 -9.99 28.99
N VAL A 30 39.19 -9.70 28.47
CA VAL A 30 38.05 -9.20 29.27
C VAL A 30 37.30 -10.36 29.90
N GLY A 31 37.25 -10.38 31.25
CA GLY A 31 36.46 -11.35 31.99
C GLY A 31 34.98 -11.31 31.59
N ALA A 32 34.42 -12.45 31.23
CA ALA A 32 33.00 -12.56 30.95
C ALA A 32 32.20 -12.17 32.20
N HIS A 33 31.42 -11.12 32.14
CA HIS A 33 30.34 -10.93 33.09
C HIS A 33 29.29 -11.99 32.80
N GLU A 34 29.04 -12.86 33.78
CA GLU A 34 27.92 -13.79 33.72
C GLU A 34 26.65 -12.97 33.50
N LEU A 35 26.06 -13.09 32.29
CA LEU A 35 24.76 -12.51 32.02
C LEU A 35 23.82 -13.13 33.05
N GLN A 36 23.32 -12.32 33.98
CA GLN A 36 22.20 -12.72 34.80
C GLN A 36 21.17 -13.30 33.87
N ALA A 37 20.83 -14.58 34.07
CA ALA A 37 19.80 -15.23 33.26
C ALA A 37 18.61 -14.26 33.18
N PRO A 38 18.20 -13.82 31.99
CA PRO A 38 17.09 -12.89 31.89
C PRO A 38 15.94 -13.51 32.65
N LYS A 39 15.39 -12.77 33.64
CA LYS A 39 14.17 -13.21 34.33
C LYS A 39 13.22 -13.59 33.22
N ALA A 40 12.71 -14.83 33.26
CA ALA A 40 11.80 -15.34 32.24
C ALA A 40 10.79 -14.23 31.92
N PRO A 41 10.70 -13.78 30.65
CA PRO A 41 9.84 -12.67 30.33
C PRO A 41 8.44 -13.00 30.84
N MET A 42 7.70 -12.01 31.36
CA MET A 42 6.34 -12.19 31.88
C MET A 42 5.42 -12.98 30.94
N ALA A 43 5.77 -13.06 29.66
CA ALA A 43 5.19 -13.92 28.66
C ALA A 43 5.15 -15.42 29.00
N VAL A 44 6.07 -15.92 29.84
CA VAL A 44 6.09 -17.34 30.26
C VAL A 44 5.08 -17.58 31.38
N THR A 45 4.73 -16.55 32.15
CA THR A 45 3.79 -16.63 33.28
C THR A 45 2.39 -16.21 32.93
N ASN A 46 2.23 -15.39 31.89
CA ASN A 46 0.92 -14.93 31.42
C ASN A 46 0.47 -15.73 30.19
N ALA A 47 -0.80 -16.16 30.20
CA ALA A 47 -1.43 -16.83 29.07
C ALA A 47 -1.47 -15.97 27.80
N VAL A 48 -1.20 -14.66 27.90
CA VAL A 48 -1.20 -13.66 26.84
C VAL A 48 0.04 -12.78 26.97
N SER A 49 1.02 -12.97 26.08
CA SER A 49 2.31 -12.26 26.13
C SER A 49 2.27 -10.83 25.56
N TRP A 50 1.31 -10.54 24.70
CA TRP A 50 1.22 -9.27 23.97
C TRP A 50 0.38 -8.20 24.67
N ARG A 51 -0.19 -8.49 25.85
CA ARG A 51 -1.01 -7.57 26.61
C ARG A 51 -0.69 -7.62 28.10
N SER A 52 -0.46 -6.45 28.69
CA SER A 52 -0.21 -6.33 30.12
C SER A 52 -1.48 -6.56 30.94
N GLU A 53 -1.34 -7.19 32.09
CA GLU A 53 -2.44 -7.31 33.05
C GLU A 53 -2.71 -5.97 33.77
N GLY A 54 -3.93 -5.80 34.27
CA GLY A 54 -4.29 -4.65 35.10
C GLY A 54 -4.55 -3.34 34.35
N LEU A 55 -4.61 -3.36 33.02
CA LEU A 55 -4.99 -2.16 32.24
C LEU A 55 -6.36 -1.67 32.62
N ARG A 56 -6.47 -0.35 32.86
CA ARG A 56 -7.73 0.34 33.20
C ARG A 56 -7.86 1.62 32.41
N TYR A 57 -9.00 1.79 31.72
CA TYR A 57 -9.37 2.99 30.98
C TYR A 57 -10.70 3.54 31.52
N GLN A 58 -10.85 4.85 31.50
CA GLN A 58 -12.15 5.50 31.88
C GLN A 58 -13.22 5.19 30.84
N LYS A 59 -12.83 5.10 29.55
CA LYS A 59 -13.69 4.69 28.46
C LYS A 59 -13.05 3.55 27.70
N ASN A 60 -13.83 2.50 27.50
CA ASN A 60 -13.41 1.38 26.67
C ASN A 60 -13.78 1.68 25.22
N GLU A 61 -12.77 1.83 24.35
CA GLU A 61 -12.96 2.21 22.94
C GLU A 61 -12.21 1.25 22.04
N VAL A 62 -12.84 0.91 20.91
CA VAL A 62 -12.26 0.12 19.85
C VAL A 62 -12.52 0.83 18.52
N PHE A 63 -11.47 1.05 17.76
CA PHE A 63 -11.53 1.59 16.41
C PHE A 63 -10.99 0.52 15.44
N LEU A 64 -11.66 0.40 14.31
CA LEU A 64 -11.32 -0.56 13.29
C LEU A 64 -11.31 0.15 11.94
N ASP A 65 -10.13 0.24 11.33
CA ASP A 65 -9.92 0.87 10.04
C ASP A 65 -9.53 -0.19 9.00
N VAL A 66 -10.13 -0.12 7.84
CA VAL A 66 -9.74 -0.91 6.66
C VAL A 66 -8.92 -0.01 5.75
N VAL A 67 -7.64 -0.32 5.61
CA VAL A 67 -6.71 0.43 4.77
C VAL A 67 -6.37 -0.44 3.56
N GLU A 68 -6.77 0.01 2.38
CA GLU A 68 -6.57 -0.74 1.13
C GLU A 68 -5.73 0.07 0.15
N SER A 69 -4.71 -0.59 -0.42
CA SER A 69 -3.89 -0.06 -1.51
C SER A 69 -4.28 -0.77 -2.81
N CYS A 70 -4.79 -0.02 -3.76
CA CYS A 70 -5.26 -0.56 -5.03
C CYS A 70 -4.25 -0.26 -6.14
N ASN A 71 -3.66 -1.32 -6.70
CA ASN A 71 -2.80 -1.26 -7.87
C ASN A 71 -3.55 -1.79 -9.09
N CYS A 72 -3.71 -0.96 -10.11
CA CYS A 72 -4.44 -1.33 -11.30
C CYS A 72 -3.69 -0.89 -12.57
N VAL A 73 -3.54 -1.80 -13.52
CA VAL A 73 -2.97 -1.53 -14.84
C VAL A 73 -4.05 -1.78 -15.88
N VAL A 74 -4.29 -0.76 -16.70
CA VAL A 74 -5.29 -0.78 -17.76
C VAL A 74 -4.62 -0.57 -19.11
N ASN A 75 -4.99 -1.37 -20.10
CA ASN A 75 -4.48 -1.19 -21.46
C ASN A 75 -5.20 -0.05 -22.21
N ALA A 76 -4.71 0.27 -23.42
CA ALA A 76 -5.30 1.33 -24.25
C ALA A 76 -6.77 1.07 -24.67
N ASN A 77 -7.21 -0.19 -24.65
CA ASN A 77 -8.58 -0.58 -24.99
C ASN A 77 -9.53 -0.51 -23.80
N GLY A 78 -9.04 -0.09 -22.62
CA GLY A 78 -9.83 -0.02 -21.40
C GLY A 78 -9.98 -1.35 -20.66
N GLN A 79 -9.24 -2.39 -21.04
CA GLN A 79 -9.25 -3.67 -20.33
C GLN A 79 -8.25 -3.63 -19.17
N ILE A 80 -8.67 -4.18 -18.04
CA ILE A 80 -7.82 -4.35 -16.86
C ILE A 80 -6.84 -5.49 -17.15
N VAL A 81 -5.54 -5.19 -17.18
CA VAL A 81 -4.45 -6.15 -17.40
C VAL A 81 -4.02 -6.76 -16.07
N ASN A 82 -3.92 -5.92 -15.05
CA ASN A 82 -3.60 -6.33 -13.70
C ASN A 82 -4.43 -5.52 -12.71
N SER A 83 -4.93 -6.20 -11.69
CA SER A 83 -5.64 -5.57 -10.57
C SER A 83 -5.28 -6.31 -9.30
N GLU A 84 -4.75 -5.59 -8.35
CA GLU A 84 -4.35 -6.12 -7.05
C GLU A 84 -4.74 -5.11 -5.97
N VAL A 85 -5.39 -5.60 -4.92
CA VAL A 85 -5.68 -4.81 -3.73
C VAL A 85 -4.99 -5.46 -2.54
N ASN A 86 -4.10 -4.72 -1.89
CA ASN A 86 -3.46 -5.11 -0.65
C ASN A 86 -4.16 -4.41 0.50
N GLY A 87 -4.80 -5.17 1.37
CA GLY A 87 -5.58 -4.68 2.48
C GLY A 87 -4.93 -4.95 3.83
N ALA A 88 -5.09 -4.03 4.75
CA ALA A 88 -4.76 -4.17 6.15
C ALA A 88 -5.97 -3.78 7.01
N LEU A 89 -6.30 -4.65 7.95
CA LEU A 89 -7.30 -4.37 8.98
C LEU A 89 -6.56 -3.85 10.20
N ARG A 90 -6.59 -2.55 10.40
CA ARG A 90 -5.92 -1.87 11.50
C ARG A 90 -6.87 -1.68 12.66
N MET A 91 -6.45 -2.12 13.83
CA MET A 91 -7.23 -2.03 15.05
C MET A 91 -6.53 -1.12 16.06
N ARG A 92 -7.28 -0.23 16.69
CA ARG A 92 -6.80 0.55 17.82
C ARG A 92 -7.73 0.31 19.01
N THR A 93 -7.16 -0.15 20.11
CA THR A 93 -7.89 -0.56 21.30
C THR A 93 -7.42 0.21 22.52
N GLN A 94 -8.39 0.65 23.31
CA GLN A 94 -8.23 1.15 24.67
C GLN A 94 -9.27 0.44 25.54
N LEU A 95 -8.94 -0.78 25.96
CA LEU A 95 -9.86 -1.66 26.67
C LEU A 95 -9.28 -2.02 28.04
N SER A 96 -10.12 -2.09 29.06
CA SER A 96 -9.71 -2.49 30.39
C SER A 96 -9.68 -4.02 30.54
N GLY A 97 -8.74 -4.54 31.31
CA GLY A 97 -8.59 -5.97 31.59
C GLY A 97 -8.15 -6.79 30.37
N MET A 98 -8.64 -8.02 30.27
CA MET A 98 -8.35 -8.99 29.20
C MET A 98 -9.61 -9.33 28.38
N PRO A 99 -10.14 -8.39 27.60
CA PRO A 99 -11.39 -8.58 26.85
C PRO A 99 -11.19 -9.55 25.69
N GLU A 100 -12.11 -10.49 25.51
CA GLU A 100 -12.21 -11.29 24.31
C GLU A 100 -13.07 -10.57 23.27
N CYS A 101 -12.48 -10.27 22.13
CA CYS A 101 -13.14 -9.66 20.99
C CYS A 101 -13.44 -10.72 19.91
N LYS A 102 -14.57 -10.56 19.23
CA LYS A 102 -14.97 -11.39 18.10
C LYS A 102 -15.31 -10.52 16.90
N LEU A 103 -14.72 -10.82 15.76
CA LEU A 103 -14.95 -10.12 14.50
C LEU A 103 -15.38 -11.12 13.43
N GLY A 104 -16.52 -10.85 12.80
CA GLY A 104 -17.01 -11.58 11.65
C GLY A 104 -16.71 -10.82 10.35
N LEU A 105 -16.27 -11.52 9.33
CA LEU A 105 -16.08 -11.02 7.98
C LEU A 105 -17.16 -11.56 7.06
N ASN A 106 -17.59 -10.79 6.07
CA ASN A 106 -18.47 -11.25 4.99
C ASN A 106 -17.66 -11.79 3.80
N ASP A 107 -16.69 -12.66 4.09
CA ASP A 107 -15.92 -13.36 3.08
C ASP A 107 -16.79 -14.37 2.30
N LYS A 108 -16.50 -14.54 1.00
CA LYS A 108 -17.21 -15.47 0.11
C LYS A 108 -17.16 -16.92 0.62
N VAL A 109 -16.01 -17.33 1.13
CA VAL A 109 -15.80 -18.68 1.68
C VAL A 109 -16.67 -18.89 2.91
N MET A 110 -16.76 -17.92 3.81
CA MET A 110 -17.62 -17.97 5.00
C MET A 110 -19.10 -18.06 4.63
N LEU A 111 -19.54 -17.27 3.66
CA LEU A 111 -20.94 -17.24 3.26
C LEU A 111 -21.38 -18.55 2.58
N GLN A 112 -20.49 -19.17 1.80
CA GLN A 112 -20.72 -20.48 1.22
C GLN A 112 -20.78 -21.59 2.27
N ALA A 113 -19.88 -21.57 3.27
CA ALA A 113 -19.88 -22.54 4.36
C ALA A 113 -21.14 -22.47 5.24
N GLN A 114 -21.78 -21.30 5.33
CA GLN A 114 -23.01 -21.10 6.10
C GLN A 114 -24.30 -21.31 5.31
N ASN A 115 -24.24 -21.79 4.04
CA ASN A 115 -25.39 -21.96 3.13
C ASN A 115 -26.29 -20.71 3.04
N LYS A 116 -25.76 -19.52 3.31
CA LYS A 116 -26.49 -18.27 3.17
C LYS A 116 -26.36 -17.78 1.73
N SER A 117 -27.51 -17.67 1.05
CA SER A 117 -27.55 -17.04 -0.27
C SER A 117 -27.10 -15.59 -0.16
N THR A 118 -26.01 -15.28 -0.85
CA THR A 118 -25.39 -13.96 -0.85
C THR A 118 -26.25 -12.96 -1.64
N ARG A 119 -27.05 -12.15 -0.97
CA ARG A 119 -27.60 -10.91 -1.56
C ARG A 119 -26.58 -9.78 -1.64
N GLY A 120 -25.34 -9.98 -1.19
CA GLY A 120 -24.24 -9.00 -1.20
C GLY A 120 -23.08 -9.47 -2.06
N LYS A 121 -22.25 -8.52 -2.54
CA LYS A 121 -20.97 -8.83 -3.17
C LYS A 121 -20.06 -9.43 -2.11
N SER A 122 -19.82 -10.73 -2.19
CA SER A 122 -18.79 -11.40 -1.40
C SER A 122 -17.43 -11.20 -2.07
N VAL A 123 -16.41 -10.98 -1.29
CA VAL A 123 -15.02 -10.78 -1.73
C VAL A 123 -14.22 -12.01 -1.36
N GLU A 124 -13.39 -12.48 -2.28
CA GLU A 124 -12.45 -13.58 -2.02
C GLU A 124 -11.13 -12.98 -1.54
N LEU A 125 -10.77 -13.31 -0.30
CA LEU A 125 -9.54 -12.85 0.33
C LEU A 125 -8.48 -13.92 0.19
N GLU A 126 -7.30 -13.51 -0.28
CA GLU A 126 -6.12 -14.36 -0.46
C GLU A 126 -4.99 -13.90 0.45
N ASP A 127 -3.99 -14.76 0.67
CA ASP A 127 -2.77 -14.47 1.44
C ASP A 127 -3.06 -13.84 2.82
N ILE A 128 -4.07 -14.36 3.51
CA ILE A 128 -4.48 -13.82 4.81
C ILE A 128 -3.39 -14.11 5.85
N LYS A 129 -2.90 -13.05 6.48
CA LYS A 129 -1.93 -13.11 7.60
C LYS A 129 -2.52 -12.41 8.80
N PHE A 130 -2.59 -13.13 9.92
CA PHE A 130 -3.12 -12.61 11.16
C PHE A 130 -2.01 -12.21 12.15
N HIS A 131 -2.33 -11.23 12.99
CA HIS A 131 -1.53 -10.94 14.17
C HIS A 131 -1.54 -12.13 15.15
N GLN A 132 -0.47 -12.33 15.89
CA GLN A 132 -0.34 -13.43 16.86
C GLN A 132 -1.46 -13.52 17.91
N CYS A 133 -2.19 -12.45 18.15
CA CYS A 133 -3.31 -12.44 19.11
C CYS A 133 -4.56 -13.17 18.63
N VAL A 134 -4.63 -13.56 17.34
CA VAL A 134 -5.78 -14.25 16.75
C VAL A 134 -5.70 -15.75 17.02
N ARG A 135 -6.83 -16.33 17.44
CA ARG A 135 -6.97 -17.79 17.62
C ARG A 135 -7.31 -18.45 16.30
N LEU A 136 -6.28 -18.94 15.58
CA LEU A 136 -6.41 -19.52 14.24
C LEU A 136 -7.35 -20.72 14.18
N ALA A 137 -7.34 -21.58 15.19
CA ALA A 137 -8.22 -22.77 15.22
C ALA A 137 -9.72 -22.43 15.08
N ARG A 138 -10.15 -21.30 15.65
CA ARG A 138 -11.54 -20.82 15.48
C ARG A 138 -11.79 -20.24 14.09
N PHE A 139 -10.80 -19.57 13.52
CA PHE A 139 -10.91 -19.03 12.17
C PHE A 139 -11.01 -20.16 11.13
N GLU A 140 -10.27 -21.23 11.31
CA GLU A 140 -10.34 -22.40 10.42
C GLU A 140 -11.69 -23.10 10.47
N SER A 141 -12.33 -23.17 11.64
CA SER A 141 -13.59 -23.87 11.85
C SER A 141 -14.83 -23.06 11.42
N ASP A 142 -14.95 -21.82 11.87
CA ASP A 142 -16.16 -21.00 11.70
C ASP A 142 -15.88 -19.63 11.05
N ARG A 143 -14.65 -19.37 10.62
CA ARG A 143 -14.20 -18.10 10.04
C ARG A 143 -14.40 -16.89 10.95
N THR A 144 -14.55 -17.10 12.25
CA THR A 144 -14.65 -16.04 13.23
C THR A 144 -13.26 -15.67 13.76
N ILE A 145 -12.88 -14.42 13.63
CA ILE A 145 -11.65 -13.89 14.22
C ILE A 145 -11.92 -13.65 15.70
N SER A 146 -11.37 -14.53 16.55
CA SER A 146 -11.43 -14.44 18.00
C SER A 146 -10.06 -14.06 18.55
N LEU A 147 -9.99 -12.99 19.36
CA LEU A 147 -8.72 -12.45 19.81
C LEU A 147 -8.85 -11.78 21.18
N ILE A 148 -7.73 -11.73 21.91
CA ILE A 148 -7.50 -10.79 23.00
C ILE A 148 -6.56 -9.73 22.42
N PRO A 149 -7.04 -8.49 22.15
CA PRO A 149 -6.26 -7.52 21.44
C PRO A 149 -5.07 -7.00 22.25
N PRO A 150 -3.93 -6.71 21.63
CA PRO A 150 -2.90 -5.87 22.21
C PRO A 150 -3.48 -4.50 22.63
N ASP A 151 -2.79 -3.79 23.51
CA ASP A 151 -3.14 -2.43 23.83
C ASP A 151 -2.56 -1.45 22.81
N GLY A 152 -3.32 -0.43 22.43
CA GLY A 152 -2.92 0.54 21.41
C GLY A 152 -3.28 0.14 19.99
N GLN A 153 -2.45 0.54 19.02
CA GLN A 153 -2.69 0.36 17.59
C GLN A 153 -1.82 -0.75 17.02
N PHE A 154 -2.44 -1.64 16.25
CA PHE A 154 -1.77 -2.75 15.57
C PHE A 154 -2.53 -3.17 14.32
N ASP A 155 -1.86 -3.87 13.40
CA ASP A 155 -2.50 -4.47 12.24
C ASP A 155 -2.97 -5.88 12.61
N LEU A 156 -4.29 -6.05 12.68
CA LEU A 156 -4.94 -7.30 13.06
C LEU A 156 -4.80 -8.37 11.99
N MET A 157 -4.95 -7.94 10.73
CA MET A 157 -4.95 -8.84 9.58
C MET A 157 -4.46 -8.11 8.34
N ASN A 158 -3.65 -8.78 7.54
CA ASN A 158 -3.32 -8.36 6.18
C ASN A 158 -3.89 -9.36 5.19
N TYR A 159 -4.34 -8.91 4.04
CA TYR A 159 -4.92 -9.73 2.99
C TYR A 159 -4.65 -9.16 1.61
N ARG A 160 -4.85 -9.98 0.60
CA ARG A 160 -4.75 -9.61 -0.80
C ARG A 160 -6.02 -10.00 -1.55
N ILE A 161 -6.41 -9.19 -2.53
CA ILE A 161 -7.52 -9.46 -3.44
C ILE A 161 -6.94 -9.39 -4.86
N THR A 162 -6.99 -10.49 -5.57
CA THR A 162 -6.53 -10.61 -6.97
C THR A 162 -7.68 -10.60 -7.97
N THR A 163 -8.91 -10.81 -7.49
CA THR A 163 -10.09 -10.68 -8.34
C THR A 163 -10.19 -9.27 -8.91
N PRO A 164 -10.43 -9.11 -10.24
CA PRO A 164 -10.50 -7.80 -10.86
C PRO A 164 -11.54 -6.90 -10.21
N VAL A 165 -11.10 -5.81 -9.62
CA VAL A 165 -11.95 -4.79 -9.02
C VAL A 165 -12.10 -3.63 -9.99
N LYS A 166 -13.32 -3.08 -10.06
CA LYS A 166 -13.57 -1.89 -10.88
C LYS A 166 -12.75 -0.72 -10.33
N PRO A 167 -11.92 -0.05 -11.17
CA PRO A 167 -11.12 1.08 -10.71
C PRO A 167 -11.97 2.19 -10.10
N LEU A 168 -11.55 2.72 -8.95
CA LEU A 168 -12.25 3.81 -8.26
C LEU A 168 -12.15 5.13 -9.04
N ILE A 169 -11.01 5.35 -9.69
CA ILE A 169 -10.77 6.50 -10.55
C ILE A 169 -10.45 5.99 -11.95
N TRP A 170 -11.15 6.51 -12.92
CA TRP A 170 -10.96 6.23 -14.34
C TRP A 170 -10.44 7.48 -15.04
N VAL A 171 -9.36 7.35 -15.79
CA VAL A 171 -8.78 8.44 -16.58
C VAL A 171 -8.75 8.06 -18.05
N GLU A 172 -9.38 8.88 -18.87
CA GLU A 172 -9.33 8.79 -20.32
C GLU A 172 -8.51 9.96 -20.85
N ALA A 173 -7.37 9.68 -21.47
CA ALA A 173 -6.52 10.69 -22.10
C ALA A 173 -6.58 10.53 -23.61
N LYS A 174 -7.13 11.53 -24.30
CA LYS A 174 -7.14 11.62 -25.76
C LYS A 174 -6.07 12.62 -26.18
N VAL A 175 -5.10 12.14 -26.95
CA VAL A 175 -4.03 12.96 -27.52
C VAL A 175 -4.27 13.08 -29.01
N THR A 176 -4.34 14.30 -29.51
CA THR A 176 -4.54 14.61 -30.95
C THR A 176 -3.40 15.51 -31.42
N LYS A 177 -2.91 15.25 -32.62
CA LYS A 177 -1.91 16.08 -33.30
C LYS A 177 -2.59 16.78 -34.49
N PRO A 178 -3.21 17.99 -34.28
CA PRO A 178 -3.90 18.69 -35.32
C PRO A 178 -2.97 19.25 -36.40
N SER A 179 -1.69 19.48 -36.06
CA SER A 179 -0.63 19.85 -36.96
C SER A 179 0.70 19.25 -36.55
N ARG A 180 1.72 19.36 -37.41
CA ARG A 180 3.09 18.87 -37.07
C ARG A 180 3.74 19.59 -35.88
N SER A 181 3.31 20.85 -35.66
CA SER A 181 3.85 21.71 -34.60
C SER A 181 2.98 21.82 -33.36
N ARG A 182 1.90 21.01 -33.25
CA ARG A 182 0.96 21.13 -32.12
C ARG A 182 0.40 19.79 -31.68
N VAL A 183 0.34 19.61 -30.36
CA VAL A 183 -0.28 18.47 -29.68
C VAL A 183 -1.35 18.97 -28.71
N ASP A 184 -2.57 18.47 -28.86
CA ASP A 184 -3.69 18.75 -27.97
C ASP A 184 -4.02 17.54 -27.10
N TYR A 185 -4.12 17.76 -25.79
CA TYR A 185 -4.54 16.80 -24.79
C TYR A 185 -5.95 17.11 -24.32
N SER A 186 -6.80 16.10 -24.30
CA SER A 186 -8.11 16.15 -23.64
C SER A 186 -8.20 15.00 -22.66
N VAL A 187 -8.24 15.33 -21.38
CA VAL A 187 -8.22 14.34 -20.29
C VAL A 187 -9.51 14.45 -19.50
N LYS A 188 -10.17 13.29 -19.32
CA LYS A 188 -11.37 13.15 -18.50
C LYS A 188 -11.06 12.24 -17.34
N LEU A 189 -11.25 12.74 -16.13
CA LEU A 189 -11.17 11.98 -14.90
C LEU A 189 -12.59 11.71 -14.41
N ARG A 190 -12.93 10.45 -14.17
CA ARG A 190 -14.22 10.01 -13.66
C ARG A 190 -14.03 9.25 -12.34
N THR A 191 -14.72 9.68 -11.30
CA THR A 191 -14.81 8.96 -10.03
C THR A 191 -15.94 7.94 -10.07
N GLN A 192 -15.67 6.69 -9.64
CA GLN A 192 -16.59 5.56 -9.74
C GLN A 192 -16.96 4.97 -8.37
N PHE A 193 -17.12 5.83 -7.39
CA PHE A 193 -17.56 5.49 -6.02
C PHE A 193 -18.72 6.41 -5.62
N LYS A 194 -19.37 6.09 -4.49
CA LYS A 194 -20.58 6.79 -4.03
C LYS A 194 -20.32 8.28 -3.80
N SER A 195 -21.30 9.13 -4.16
CA SER A 195 -21.23 10.61 -4.05
C SER A 195 -20.95 11.14 -2.64
N ARG A 196 -21.26 10.36 -1.60
CA ARG A 196 -20.96 10.70 -0.18
C ARG A 196 -19.48 10.57 0.21
N LEU A 197 -18.68 9.93 -0.63
CA LEU A 197 -17.26 9.70 -0.42
C LEU A 197 -16.46 10.70 -1.26
N ASN A 198 -15.27 11.03 -0.81
CA ASN A 198 -14.36 11.91 -1.50
C ASN A 198 -13.03 11.19 -1.74
N ALA A 199 -12.45 11.42 -2.91
CA ALA A 199 -11.04 11.11 -3.16
C ALA A 199 -10.20 12.35 -2.89
N THR A 200 -9.07 12.19 -2.26
CA THR A 200 -8.14 13.27 -1.89
C THR A 200 -6.77 13.04 -2.53
N GLY A 201 -5.98 14.09 -2.62
CA GLY A 201 -4.60 14.00 -3.09
C GLY A 201 -4.43 13.44 -4.50
N ILE A 202 -5.41 13.65 -5.40
CA ILE A 202 -5.34 13.07 -6.74
C ILE A 202 -4.23 13.74 -7.54
N GLU A 203 -3.32 12.93 -8.05
CA GLU A 203 -2.25 13.34 -8.96
C GLU A 203 -2.31 12.49 -10.24
N VAL A 204 -2.51 13.13 -11.38
CA VAL A 204 -2.47 12.50 -12.69
C VAL A 204 -1.21 12.95 -13.41
N LYS A 205 -0.30 12.01 -13.67
CA LYS A 205 0.92 12.22 -14.45
C LYS A 205 0.66 11.81 -15.88
N LEU A 206 0.70 12.80 -16.77
CA LEU A 206 0.47 12.65 -18.21
C LEU A 206 1.79 12.81 -18.95
N PRO A 207 2.23 11.83 -19.74
CA PRO A 207 3.45 11.95 -20.51
C PRO A 207 3.28 12.99 -21.63
N VAL A 208 4.29 13.82 -21.79
CA VAL A 208 4.38 14.88 -22.81
C VAL A 208 5.72 14.74 -23.50
N PRO A 209 5.83 14.97 -24.83
CA PRO A 209 7.12 14.98 -25.52
C PRO A 209 8.11 15.92 -24.84
N GLY A 210 9.39 15.51 -24.73
CA GLY A 210 10.42 16.28 -24.02
C GLY A 210 10.76 17.63 -24.67
N ASP A 211 10.46 17.76 -25.97
CA ASP A 211 10.65 18.96 -26.77
C ASP A 211 9.40 19.88 -26.80
N ALA A 212 8.34 19.51 -26.08
CA ALA A 212 7.13 20.31 -26.00
C ALA A 212 7.36 21.65 -25.28
N THR A 213 6.90 22.72 -25.89
CA THR A 213 7.03 24.09 -25.37
C THR A 213 5.69 24.78 -25.23
N THR A 214 5.67 25.86 -24.50
CA THR A 214 4.53 26.81 -24.38
C THR A 214 3.21 26.13 -24.04
N PRO A 215 3.06 25.53 -22.84
CA PRO A 215 1.82 24.86 -22.46
C PRO A 215 0.69 25.88 -22.23
N GLU A 216 -0.39 25.74 -22.97
CA GLU A 216 -1.68 26.37 -22.68
C GLU A 216 -2.57 25.35 -21.98
N VAL A 217 -2.88 25.57 -20.70
CA VAL A 217 -3.65 24.62 -19.91
C VAL A 217 -4.95 25.21 -19.40
N LYS A 218 -6.04 24.44 -19.54
CA LYS A 218 -7.35 24.76 -18.97
C LYS A 218 -7.85 23.54 -18.20
N ALA A 219 -7.92 23.64 -16.89
CA ALA A 219 -8.48 22.61 -16.01
C ALA A 219 -9.76 23.12 -15.35
N ALA A 220 -10.80 22.29 -15.33
CA ALA A 220 -12.06 22.62 -14.67
C ALA A 220 -11.90 22.60 -13.13
N LEU A 221 -10.95 21.80 -12.62
CA LEU A 221 -10.66 21.67 -11.19
C LEU A 221 -9.18 21.34 -11.00
N GLY A 222 -8.58 21.89 -9.91
CA GLY A 222 -7.20 21.64 -9.54
C GLY A 222 -6.19 22.52 -10.27
N SER A 223 -4.92 22.17 -10.16
CA SER A 223 -3.79 22.86 -10.79
C SER A 223 -3.03 21.90 -11.69
N VAL A 224 -2.52 22.42 -12.78
CA VAL A 224 -1.68 21.66 -13.71
C VAL A 224 -0.33 22.33 -13.82
N THR A 225 0.71 21.55 -13.64
CA THR A 225 2.10 22.00 -13.73
C THR A 225 2.82 21.18 -14.81
N TYR A 226 3.49 21.85 -15.71
CA TYR A 226 4.37 21.19 -16.67
C TYR A 226 5.75 20.99 -16.01
N ALA A 227 6.23 19.76 -16.05
CA ALA A 227 7.53 19.35 -15.52
C ALA A 227 8.39 18.78 -16.67
N PRO A 228 9.15 19.61 -17.37
CA PRO A 228 9.97 19.17 -18.51
C PRO A 228 11.02 18.14 -18.12
N GLU A 229 11.60 18.25 -16.92
CA GLU A 229 12.57 17.27 -16.38
C GLU A 229 12.01 15.85 -16.26
N GLN A 230 10.69 15.71 -16.12
CA GLN A 230 10.00 14.43 -16.02
C GLN A 230 9.29 14.05 -17.32
N GLU A 231 9.43 14.85 -18.38
CA GLU A 231 8.70 14.71 -19.63
C GLU A 231 7.20 14.51 -19.40
N ALA A 232 6.65 15.25 -18.46
CA ALA A 232 5.29 15.05 -17.98
C ALA A 232 4.57 16.34 -17.58
N MET A 233 3.28 16.27 -17.66
CA MET A 233 2.36 17.24 -17.09
C MET A 233 1.69 16.62 -15.86
N LEU A 234 1.75 17.32 -14.73
CA LEU A 234 1.19 16.90 -13.45
C LEU A 234 -0.10 17.65 -13.18
N TRP A 235 -1.22 16.95 -13.18
CA TRP A 235 -2.51 17.50 -12.80
C TRP A 235 -2.85 17.09 -11.38
N LYS A 236 -2.88 18.06 -10.45
CA LYS A 236 -3.13 17.87 -9.02
C LYS A 236 -4.50 18.40 -8.64
N ILE A 237 -5.30 17.56 -7.99
CA ILE A 237 -6.61 17.91 -7.48
C ILE A 237 -6.70 17.55 -6.01
N LYS A 238 -7.06 18.53 -5.17
CA LYS A 238 -7.08 18.32 -3.71
C LYS A 238 -8.18 17.33 -3.30
N THR A 239 -9.40 17.53 -3.83
CA THR A 239 -10.55 16.71 -3.43
C THR A 239 -11.57 16.64 -4.57
N VAL A 240 -12.09 15.43 -4.82
CA VAL A 240 -13.18 15.19 -5.78
C VAL A 240 -14.20 14.26 -5.15
N PRO A 241 -15.49 14.62 -5.12
CA PRO A 241 -16.54 13.72 -4.66
C PRO A 241 -16.79 12.59 -5.66
N GLY A 242 -17.43 11.51 -5.18
CA GLY A 242 -17.83 10.40 -6.03
C GLY A 242 -18.81 10.80 -7.13
N GLU A 243 -18.92 9.98 -8.17
CA GLU A 243 -19.85 10.13 -9.30
C GLU A 243 -19.65 11.43 -10.08
N LYS A 244 -18.44 12.02 -10.04
CA LYS A 244 -18.09 13.23 -10.80
C LYS A 244 -17.19 12.93 -11.98
N VAL A 245 -17.34 13.81 -13.01
CA VAL A 245 -16.45 13.87 -14.16
C VAL A 245 -15.77 15.24 -14.14
N VAL A 246 -14.46 15.26 -14.20
CA VAL A 246 -13.63 16.47 -14.26
C VAL A 246 -12.82 16.44 -15.54
N GLU A 247 -12.78 17.54 -16.26
CA GLU A 247 -12.06 17.65 -17.53
C GLU A 247 -10.86 18.61 -17.43
N MET A 248 -9.80 18.26 -18.14
CA MET A 248 -8.64 19.10 -18.35
C MET A 248 -8.26 19.07 -19.83
N ARG A 249 -7.87 20.20 -20.36
CA ARG A 249 -7.36 20.35 -21.72
C ARG A 249 -6.03 21.07 -21.68
N ALA A 250 -5.07 20.56 -22.45
CA ALA A 250 -3.79 21.19 -22.61
C ALA A 250 -3.37 21.20 -24.08
N LYS A 251 -2.63 22.23 -24.46
CA LYS A 251 -2.09 22.39 -25.81
C LYS A 251 -0.60 22.67 -25.67
N PHE A 252 0.19 22.02 -26.49
CA PHE A 252 1.63 22.19 -26.55
C PHE A 252 2.07 22.49 -27.98
N SER A 253 3.05 23.36 -28.11
CA SER A 253 3.78 23.57 -29.36
C SER A 253 4.98 22.63 -29.43
N LEU A 254 5.25 22.07 -30.60
CA LEU A 254 6.40 21.24 -30.89
C LEU A 254 7.33 22.00 -31.86
N PRO A 255 8.64 21.98 -31.67
CA PRO A 255 9.58 22.47 -32.67
C PRO A 255 9.43 21.69 -33.97
N SER A 256 9.58 22.35 -35.08
CA SER A 256 9.40 21.76 -36.42
C SER A 256 10.39 20.63 -36.75
N VAL A 257 11.48 20.52 -36.02
CA VAL A 257 12.55 19.49 -36.22
C VAL A 257 12.11 18.11 -35.73
N SER A 258 11.39 18.03 -34.63
CA SER A 258 10.89 16.76 -34.08
C SER A 258 9.80 16.09 -34.95
N ALA A 259 9.25 16.83 -35.89
CA ALA A 259 8.24 16.32 -36.83
C ALA A 259 8.81 15.38 -37.91
N LEU A 260 10.12 15.35 -38.09
CA LEU A 260 10.77 14.56 -39.14
C LEU A 260 11.18 13.14 -38.67
N GLU A 261 11.26 12.91 -37.35
CA GLU A 261 11.67 11.62 -36.78
C GLU A 261 10.51 10.63 -36.50
N ASP A 262 9.25 11.03 -36.74
CA ASP A 262 8.05 10.24 -36.34
C ASP A 262 7.69 9.13 -37.35
N ASP A 263 8.46 8.95 -38.45
CA ASP A 263 8.13 7.99 -39.53
C ASP A 263 8.74 6.58 -39.36
N GLY A 264 9.45 6.29 -38.30
CA GLY A 264 10.13 4.99 -38.16
C GLY A 264 10.12 4.31 -36.79
N LEU A 265 9.95 5.02 -35.72
CA LEU A 265 9.95 4.46 -34.36
C LEU A 265 8.56 4.60 -33.75
N ARG A 266 7.83 3.48 -33.66
CA ARG A 266 6.66 3.34 -32.77
C ARG A 266 7.16 3.57 -31.33
N HIS A 267 7.31 4.82 -30.93
CA HIS A 267 7.60 5.16 -29.54
C HIS A 267 6.47 4.59 -28.71
N LYS A 268 6.82 3.63 -27.84
CA LYS A 268 5.91 3.13 -26.82
C LYS A 268 5.44 4.35 -26.03
N LYS A 269 4.18 4.75 -26.20
CA LYS A 269 3.62 5.87 -25.45
C LYS A 269 3.70 5.52 -23.97
N PRO A 270 4.39 6.32 -23.14
CA PRO A 270 4.44 6.07 -21.70
C PRO A 270 3.03 6.04 -21.11
N PRO A 271 2.77 5.25 -20.06
CA PRO A 271 1.45 5.17 -19.47
C PRO A 271 1.09 6.46 -18.71
N VAL A 272 -0.20 6.75 -18.66
CA VAL A 272 -0.75 7.74 -17.73
C VAL A 272 -0.78 7.12 -16.35
N MET A 273 -0.19 7.81 -15.37
CA MET A 273 -0.15 7.35 -13.98
C MET A 273 -1.14 8.16 -13.13
N VAL A 274 -1.84 7.49 -12.23
CA VAL A 274 -2.80 8.12 -11.32
C VAL A 274 -2.48 7.68 -9.90
N LYS A 275 -2.36 8.65 -8.98
CA LYS A 275 -2.27 8.44 -7.54
C LYS A 275 -3.43 9.15 -6.86
N PHE A 276 -3.96 8.58 -5.79
CA PHE A 276 -5.05 9.16 -4.99
C PHE A 276 -5.14 8.50 -3.62
N GLU A 277 -5.85 9.16 -2.72
CA GLU A 277 -6.24 8.66 -1.39
C GLU A 277 -7.75 8.79 -1.18
#